data_e39a836d1810634deb32db0ce90879dc
#
_entry.id   e39a836d1810634deb32db0ce90879dc
#
_cell.length_a   1.000
_cell.length_b   1.000
_cell.length_c   1.000
_cell.angle_alpha   90.00
_cell.angle_beta   90.00
_cell.angle_gamma   90.00
#
_symmetry.space_group_name_H-M   'P 1'
#
loop_
_entity.id
_entity.type
_entity.pdbx_description
1 polymer ?
#
loop_
_entity_poly.entity_id
_entity_poly.type
_entity_poly.pdbx_seq_one_letter_code
_entity_poly.pdbx_strand_id
1 'polypeptide(L)'
;LRDGLEWHDGTPVTAEDCVASIKRWGARDALGQEMMKAVGTMKAVDAKTFEIVLKEPFGLVLDALGKPSSTVPFMMPKKVAETDPFKQIDDYTGSGPFIFKKDEWKPGEKVVYVKNTKYKPRAEPPSMLAGGKVVKIDRLEWLAIADPSTAVNALVQGEIDLIEIP
;
A
#
# COMPACT_ATOMS: atom_id res chain seq x y z
N LEU A 1 -8.05 -5.70 -13.21
CA LEU A 1 -7.62 -6.28 -11.93
C LEU A 1 -7.60 -7.79 -12.04
N ARG A 2 -6.71 -8.45 -11.28
CA ARG A 2 -6.67 -9.91 -11.19
C ARG A 2 -7.80 -10.45 -10.31
N ASP A 3 -8.11 -11.74 -10.43
CA ASP A 3 -9.20 -12.38 -9.69
C ASP A 3 -8.89 -12.59 -8.21
N GLY A 4 -9.94 -12.51 -7.39
CA GLY A 4 -9.90 -12.84 -5.97
C GLY A 4 -9.10 -11.83 -5.14
N LEU A 5 -9.05 -10.57 -5.55
CA LEU A 5 -8.57 -9.49 -4.71
C LEU A 5 -9.66 -9.06 -3.74
N GLU A 6 -9.35 -9.11 -2.44
CA GLU A 6 -10.25 -8.70 -1.37
C GLU A 6 -9.55 -7.70 -0.46
N TRP A 7 -10.33 -6.78 0.08
CA TRP A 7 -9.95 -5.96 1.20
C TRP A 7 -9.86 -6.80 2.48
N HIS A 8 -9.17 -6.31 3.51
CA HIS A 8 -9.03 -7.02 4.79
C HIS A 8 -10.37 -7.27 5.49
N ASP A 9 -11.41 -6.51 5.16
CA ASP A 9 -12.78 -6.70 5.64
C ASP A 9 -13.56 -7.78 4.85
N GLY A 10 -12.95 -8.36 3.81
CA GLY A 10 -13.54 -9.40 2.97
C GLY A 10 -14.35 -8.87 1.78
N THR A 11 -14.50 -7.57 1.63
CA THR A 11 -15.17 -7.00 0.44
C THR A 11 -14.23 -7.04 -0.78
N PRO A 12 -14.76 -7.16 -2.01
CA PRO A 12 -13.93 -7.23 -3.21
C PRO A 12 -13.24 -5.89 -3.51
N VAL A 13 -12.00 -5.95 -4.00
CA VAL A 13 -11.32 -4.78 -4.56
C VAL A 13 -11.85 -4.52 -5.96
N THR A 14 -12.29 -3.29 -6.22
CA THR A 14 -12.92 -2.90 -7.49
C THR A 14 -12.10 -1.88 -8.27
N ALA A 15 -12.42 -1.73 -9.54
CA ALA A 15 -11.85 -0.70 -10.40
C ALA A 15 -12.21 0.73 -9.92
N GLU A 16 -13.36 0.91 -9.28
CA GLU A 16 -13.76 2.19 -8.67
C GLU A 16 -12.85 2.57 -7.50
N ASP A 17 -12.45 1.59 -6.67
CA ASP A 17 -11.49 1.81 -5.59
C ASP A 17 -10.15 2.30 -6.13
N CYS A 18 -9.67 1.68 -7.23
CA CYS A 18 -8.43 2.08 -7.89
C CYS A 18 -8.51 3.50 -8.44
N VAL A 19 -9.60 3.84 -9.14
CA VAL A 19 -9.82 5.19 -9.69
C VAL A 19 -9.83 6.24 -8.58
N ALA A 20 -10.58 5.99 -7.51
CA ALA A 20 -10.65 6.92 -6.37
C ALA A 20 -9.29 7.09 -5.69
N SER A 21 -8.56 5.99 -5.49
CA SER A 21 -7.24 6.00 -4.87
C SER A 21 -6.19 6.75 -5.70
N ILE A 22 -6.17 6.53 -7.02
CA ILE A 22 -5.24 7.23 -7.94
C ILE A 22 -5.56 8.73 -7.96
N LYS A 23 -6.83 9.12 -7.97
CA LYS A 23 -7.23 10.54 -7.89
C LYS A 23 -6.76 11.18 -6.59
N ARG A 24 -6.97 10.50 -5.45
CA ARG A 24 -6.50 10.97 -4.14
C ARG A 24 -4.99 11.15 -4.11
N TRP A 25 -4.24 10.15 -4.57
CA TRP A 25 -2.79 10.22 -4.67
C TRP A 25 -2.34 11.35 -5.60
N GLY A 26 -2.97 11.48 -6.77
CA GLY A 26 -2.68 12.52 -7.76
C GLY A 26 -2.94 13.95 -7.25
N ALA A 27 -3.73 14.13 -6.20
CA ALA A 27 -3.90 15.43 -5.56
C ALA A 27 -2.73 15.81 -4.63
N ARG A 28 -1.92 14.83 -4.19
CA ARG A 28 -0.89 15.01 -3.16
C ARG A 28 0.53 14.85 -3.66
N ASP A 29 0.77 13.91 -4.55
CA ASP A 29 2.11 13.57 -5.06
C ASP A 29 2.50 14.46 -6.24
N ALA A 30 3.73 14.96 -6.25
CA ALA A 30 4.19 15.88 -7.30
C ALA A 30 4.13 15.24 -8.70
N LEU A 31 4.60 13.99 -8.85
CA LEU A 31 4.52 13.26 -10.13
C LEU A 31 3.08 12.89 -10.46
N GLY A 32 2.28 12.58 -9.44
CA GLY A 32 0.85 12.35 -9.58
C GLY A 32 0.11 13.58 -10.10
N GLN A 33 0.43 14.77 -9.60
CA GLN A 33 -0.14 16.05 -10.08
C GLN A 33 0.21 16.28 -11.56
N GLU A 34 1.47 16.04 -11.96
CA GLU A 34 1.87 16.16 -13.36
C GLU A 34 1.12 15.14 -14.26
N MET A 35 1.01 13.89 -13.81
CA MET A 35 0.21 12.89 -14.54
C MET A 35 -1.25 13.34 -14.66
N MET A 36 -1.86 13.84 -13.58
CA MET A 36 -3.27 14.26 -13.59
C MET A 36 -3.54 15.46 -14.49
N LYS A 37 -2.53 16.33 -14.77
CA LYS A 37 -2.66 17.38 -15.80
C LYS A 37 -2.84 16.83 -17.19
N ALA A 38 -2.18 15.70 -17.52
CA ALA A 38 -2.30 15.03 -18.81
C ALA A 38 -3.56 14.16 -18.92
N VAL A 39 -4.19 13.78 -17.79
CA VAL A 39 -5.40 12.96 -17.78
C VAL A 39 -6.60 13.74 -18.30
N GLY A 40 -7.25 13.21 -19.31
CA GLY A 40 -8.54 13.69 -19.82
C GLY A 40 -9.70 13.07 -19.04
N THR A 41 -9.75 11.72 -19.00
CA THR A 41 -10.75 10.99 -18.21
C THR A 41 -10.12 9.82 -17.46
N MET A 42 -10.67 9.49 -16.30
CA MET A 42 -10.31 8.31 -15.55
C MET A 42 -11.59 7.72 -14.93
N LYS A 43 -11.96 6.51 -15.34
CA LYS A 43 -13.23 5.87 -14.94
C LYS A 43 -13.08 4.36 -14.83
N ALA A 44 -13.92 3.75 -14.00
CA ALA A 44 -14.16 2.31 -14.05
C ALA A 44 -15.03 1.99 -15.28
N VAL A 45 -14.63 0.98 -16.04
CA VAL A 45 -15.37 0.44 -17.19
C VAL A 45 -16.31 -0.67 -16.70
N ASP A 46 -15.77 -1.52 -15.82
CA ASP A 46 -16.48 -2.58 -15.11
C ASP A 46 -15.86 -2.80 -13.73
N ALA A 47 -16.28 -3.81 -12.99
CA ALA A 47 -15.77 -4.07 -11.64
C ALA A 47 -14.25 -4.32 -11.56
N LYS A 48 -13.61 -4.78 -12.66
CA LYS A 48 -12.19 -5.17 -12.70
C LYS A 48 -11.35 -4.34 -13.65
N THR A 49 -11.97 -3.51 -14.48
CA THR A 49 -11.31 -2.73 -15.52
C THR A 49 -11.51 -1.25 -15.28
N PHE A 50 -10.46 -0.49 -15.20
CA PHE A 50 -10.51 0.96 -15.28
C PHE A 50 -9.68 1.47 -16.46
N GLU A 51 -10.04 2.62 -16.96
CA GLU A 51 -9.43 3.28 -18.10
C GLU A 51 -8.92 4.65 -17.70
N ILE A 52 -7.72 4.98 -18.17
CA ILE A 52 -7.15 6.33 -18.11
C ILE A 52 -6.95 6.81 -19.55
N VAL A 53 -7.69 7.84 -19.94
CA VAL A 53 -7.54 8.48 -21.25
C VAL A 53 -6.76 9.78 -21.05
N LEU A 54 -5.65 9.90 -21.73
CA LEU A 54 -4.83 11.10 -21.72
C LEU A 54 -5.32 12.07 -22.80
N LYS A 55 -5.35 13.36 -22.51
CA LYS A 55 -5.62 14.44 -23.49
C LYS A 55 -4.38 14.87 -24.25
N GLU A 56 -3.20 14.55 -23.72
CA GLU A 56 -1.89 14.79 -24.32
C GLU A 56 -0.93 13.66 -23.94
N PRO A 57 0.11 13.38 -24.73
CA PRO A 57 1.08 12.33 -24.42
C PRO A 57 1.79 12.58 -23.09
N PHE A 58 1.82 11.56 -22.22
CA PHE A 58 2.58 11.57 -20.98
C PHE A 58 3.33 10.25 -20.83
N GLY A 59 4.62 10.23 -21.14
CA GLY A 59 5.44 9.02 -21.20
C GLY A 59 5.70 8.35 -19.84
N LEU A 60 5.44 9.02 -18.71
CA LEU A 60 5.79 8.57 -17.36
C LEU A 60 4.61 7.95 -16.59
N VAL A 61 3.53 7.54 -17.26
CA VAL A 61 2.35 6.95 -16.55
C VAL A 61 2.73 5.73 -15.73
N LEU A 62 3.51 4.81 -16.31
CA LEU A 62 3.92 3.58 -15.63
C LEU A 62 4.90 3.87 -14.47
N ASP A 63 5.83 4.79 -14.68
CA ASP A 63 6.78 5.23 -13.65
C ASP A 63 6.06 5.91 -12.49
N ALA A 64 5.05 6.73 -12.78
CA ALA A 64 4.25 7.42 -11.78
C ALA A 64 3.44 6.45 -10.92
N LEU A 65 2.78 5.48 -11.54
CA LEU A 65 1.97 4.48 -10.85
C LEU A 65 2.81 3.38 -10.18
N GLY A 66 4.00 3.09 -10.72
CA GLY A 66 4.90 2.05 -10.24
C GLY A 66 6.06 2.54 -9.38
N LYS A 67 6.09 3.80 -8.98
CA LYS A 67 7.20 4.37 -8.18
C LYS A 67 7.42 3.57 -6.87
N PRO A 68 8.70 3.28 -6.51
CA PRO A 68 9.01 2.41 -5.37
C PRO A 68 9.10 3.14 -4.03
N SER A 69 9.16 4.46 -4.03
CA SER A 69 9.41 5.26 -2.83
C SER A 69 8.68 6.60 -2.84
N SER A 70 8.77 7.35 -1.77
CA SER A 70 7.99 8.57 -1.49
C SER A 70 6.49 8.27 -1.39
N THR A 71 5.63 9.22 -1.72
CA THR A 71 4.19 9.05 -1.71
C THR A 71 3.76 8.17 -2.88
N VAL A 72 3.62 6.86 -2.66
CA VAL A 72 3.16 5.91 -3.68
C VAL A 72 1.62 5.86 -3.76
N PRO A 73 1.03 5.45 -4.89
CA PRO A 73 -0.42 5.36 -5.05
C PRO A 73 -0.99 4.14 -4.30
N PHE A 74 -1.12 4.24 -2.99
CA PHE A 74 -1.77 3.21 -2.19
C PHE A 74 -3.23 3.05 -2.58
N MET A 75 -3.63 1.82 -2.92
CA MET A 75 -5.04 1.49 -3.14
C MET A 75 -5.73 1.36 -1.79
N MET A 76 -6.92 1.97 -1.67
CA MET A 76 -7.77 1.91 -0.49
C MET A 76 -9.24 1.81 -0.91
N PRO A 77 -10.15 1.36 -0.04
CA PRO A 77 -11.58 1.33 -0.36
C PRO A 77 -12.06 2.71 -0.81
N LYS A 78 -12.93 2.75 -1.83
CA LYS A 78 -13.45 4.00 -2.42
C LYS A 78 -13.96 4.98 -1.36
N LYS A 79 -14.73 4.47 -0.38
CA LYS A 79 -15.26 5.29 0.73
C LYS A 79 -14.16 6.05 1.50
N VAL A 80 -12.95 5.47 1.59
CA VAL A 80 -11.80 6.09 2.24
C VAL A 80 -11.08 7.01 1.27
N ALA A 81 -10.87 6.56 0.04
CA ALA A 81 -10.19 7.32 -1.01
C ALA A 81 -10.90 8.63 -1.36
N GLU A 82 -12.22 8.69 -1.29
CA GLU A 82 -13.04 9.87 -1.58
C GLU A 82 -13.12 10.89 -0.43
N THR A 83 -12.53 10.58 0.74
CA THR A 83 -12.37 11.59 1.80
C THR A 83 -11.36 12.67 1.38
N ASP A 84 -11.34 13.80 2.08
CA ASP A 84 -10.41 14.90 1.81
C ASP A 84 -8.96 14.40 1.72
N PRO A 85 -8.26 14.56 0.57
CA PRO A 85 -6.90 14.05 0.40
C PRO A 85 -5.87 14.74 1.32
N PHE A 86 -6.19 15.89 1.90
CA PHE A 86 -5.32 16.63 2.81
C PHE A 86 -5.58 16.31 4.29
N LYS A 87 -6.57 15.48 4.58
CA LYS A 87 -6.83 14.95 5.92
C LYS A 87 -6.28 13.54 6.07
N GLN A 88 -5.79 13.24 7.27
CA GLN A 88 -5.38 11.90 7.63
C GLN A 88 -6.59 10.96 7.62
N ILE A 89 -6.39 9.75 7.08
CA ILE A 89 -7.39 8.69 7.15
C ILE A 89 -7.35 8.03 8.53
N ASP A 90 -8.47 7.48 8.95
CA ASP A 90 -8.65 6.72 10.19
C ASP A 90 -9.02 5.24 9.94
N ASP A 91 -9.37 4.90 8.70
CA ASP A 91 -9.57 3.53 8.22
C ASP A 91 -8.31 3.06 7.48
N TYR A 92 -7.65 2.03 8.03
CA TYR A 92 -6.41 1.44 7.50
C TYR A 92 -6.66 0.12 6.76
N THR A 93 -7.88 -0.12 6.31
CA THR A 93 -8.23 -1.31 5.52
C THR A 93 -7.41 -1.36 4.25
N GLY A 94 -6.59 -2.39 4.12
CA GLY A 94 -5.76 -2.68 2.96
C GLY A 94 -6.17 -3.97 2.26
N SER A 95 -5.45 -4.34 1.21
CA SER A 95 -5.63 -5.59 0.45
C SER A 95 -4.33 -6.40 0.34
N GLY A 96 -3.34 -6.07 1.16
CA GLY A 96 -2.02 -6.67 1.14
C GLY A 96 -1.90 -7.97 1.92
N PRO A 97 -0.68 -8.54 1.95
CA PRO A 97 -0.39 -9.81 2.62
C PRO A 97 -0.37 -9.72 4.15
N PHE A 98 -0.38 -8.51 4.71
CA PHE A 98 -0.45 -8.26 6.15
C PHE A 98 -1.62 -7.35 6.51
N ILE A 99 -2.23 -7.60 7.67
CA ILE A 99 -3.30 -6.81 8.25
C ILE A 99 -2.74 -6.00 9.41
N PHE A 100 -2.92 -4.69 9.39
CA PHE A 100 -2.54 -3.80 10.48
C PHE A 100 -3.44 -4.01 11.70
N LYS A 101 -2.82 -4.19 12.87
CA LYS A 101 -3.48 -4.35 14.17
C LYS A 101 -3.56 -3.01 14.90
N LYS A 102 -4.57 -2.20 14.56
CA LYS A 102 -4.76 -0.88 15.14
C LYS A 102 -4.95 -0.93 16.68
N ASP A 103 -5.59 -1.98 17.17
CA ASP A 103 -5.83 -2.23 18.60
C ASP A 103 -4.55 -2.53 19.38
N GLU A 104 -3.48 -2.94 18.69
CA GLU A 104 -2.16 -3.22 19.28
C GLU A 104 -1.11 -2.15 18.97
N TRP A 105 -1.49 -1.16 18.16
CA TRP A 105 -0.59 -0.06 17.82
C TRP A 105 -0.38 0.88 19.01
N LYS A 106 0.89 1.13 19.33
CA LYS A 106 1.31 2.09 20.33
C LYS A 106 2.25 3.11 19.67
N PRO A 107 1.78 4.33 19.41
CA PRO A 107 2.60 5.37 18.78
C PRO A 107 3.91 5.61 19.54
N GLY A 108 5.04 5.59 18.81
CA GLY A 108 6.37 5.76 19.38
C GLY A 108 6.95 4.52 20.10
N GLU A 109 6.19 3.42 20.19
CA GLU A 109 6.64 2.16 20.81
C GLU A 109 6.64 1.01 19.82
N LYS A 110 5.47 0.68 19.25
CA LYS A 110 5.37 -0.45 18.32
C LYS A 110 4.21 -0.35 17.32
N VAL A 111 4.40 -0.99 16.18
CA VAL A 111 3.38 -1.24 15.16
C VAL A 111 3.29 -2.75 14.93
N VAL A 112 2.08 -3.27 14.85
CA VAL A 112 1.82 -4.72 14.76
C VAL A 112 1.03 -5.05 13.51
N TYR A 113 1.47 -6.11 12.84
CA TYR A 113 0.82 -6.68 11.67
C TYR A 113 0.66 -8.19 11.83
N VAL A 114 -0.45 -8.73 11.32
CA VAL A 114 -0.69 -10.17 11.24
C VAL A 114 -0.87 -10.58 9.79
N LYS A 115 -0.54 -11.83 9.50
CA LYS A 115 -0.67 -12.42 8.17
C LYS A 115 -2.12 -12.39 7.69
N ASN A 116 -2.34 -11.92 6.47
CA ASN A 116 -3.61 -12.08 5.79
C ASN A 116 -3.67 -13.46 5.12
N THR A 117 -4.37 -14.40 5.73
CA THR A 117 -4.50 -15.77 5.20
C THR A 117 -5.32 -15.87 3.92
N LYS A 118 -6.11 -14.83 3.58
CA LYS A 118 -6.89 -14.74 2.35
C LYS A 118 -6.13 -14.10 1.20
N TYR A 119 -4.95 -13.51 1.48
CA TYR A 119 -4.17 -12.85 0.43
C TYR A 119 -3.75 -13.85 -0.65
N LYS A 120 -4.00 -13.50 -1.90
CA LYS A 120 -3.59 -14.27 -3.08
C LYS A 120 -2.35 -13.62 -3.70
N PRO A 121 -1.16 -14.20 -3.55
CA PRO A 121 0.04 -13.69 -4.19
C PRO A 121 -0.08 -13.79 -5.72
N ARG A 122 0.68 -12.96 -6.44
CA ARG A 122 0.85 -13.11 -7.89
C ARG A 122 1.59 -14.42 -8.18
N ALA A 123 1.36 -14.99 -9.37
CA ALA A 123 2.03 -16.20 -9.81
C ALA A 123 3.50 -15.96 -10.24
N GLU A 124 3.80 -14.74 -10.65
CA GLU A 124 5.15 -14.36 -11.07
C GLU A 124 6.12 -14.43 -9.89
N PRO A 125 7.38 -14.87 -10.11
CA PRO A 125 8.37 -14.93 -9.05
C PRO A 125 8.62 -13.54 -8.42
N PRO A 126 9.00 -13.49 -7.13
CA PRO A 126 9.37 -12.24 -6.48
C PRO A 126 10.54 -11.56 -7.20
N SER A 127 10.43 -10.24 -7.39
CA SER A 127 11.49 -9.41 -7.95
C SER A 127 11.49 -8.08 -7.20
N MET A 128 12.34 -7.93 -6.23
CA MET A 128 12.39 -6.78 -5.31
C MET A 128 10.98 -6.42 -4.78
N LEU A 129 10.44 -5.25 -5.13
CA LEU A 129 9.09 -4.81 -4.75
C LEU A 129 7.99 -5.36 -5.65
N ALA A 130 8.32 -6.02 -6.76
CA ALA A 130 7.38 -6.60 -7.72
C ALA A 130 7.20 -8.13 -7.54
N GLY A 131 6.29 -8.71 -8.32
CA GLY A 131 6.03 -10.15 -8.34
C GLY A 131 5.22 -10.67 -7.13
N GLY A 132 5.29 -11.97 -6.92
CA GLY A 132 4.53 -12.65 -5.87
C GLY A 132 5.09 -12.36 -4.47
N LYS A 133 4.20 -12.05 -3.53
CA LYS A 133 4.52 -11.84 -2.11
C LYS A 133 4.00 -13.02 -1.31
N VAL A 134 4.87 -13.96 -0.97
CA VAL A 134 4.52 -15.14 -0.16
C VAL A 134 4.98 -14.92 1.27
N VAL A 135 4.02 -14.68 2.16
CA VAL A 135 4.29 -14.45 3.59
C VAL A 135 4.52 -15.77 4.29
N LYS A 136 5.66 -15.91 4.97
CA LYS A 136 6.07 -17.12 5.71
C LYS A 136 5.98 -16.96 7.22
N ILE A 137 5.75 -15.75 7.73
CA ILE A 137 5.61 -15.43 9.15
C ILE A 137 4.16 -15.06 9.46
N ASP A 138 3.68 -15.35 10.65
CA ASP A 138 2.27 -15.10 11.01
C ASP A 138 2.06 -13.74 11.64
N ARG A 139 3.12 -13.17 12.24
CA ARG A 139 3.08 -11.90 12.95
C ARG A 139 4.39 -11.13 12.74
N LEU A 140 4.27 -9.82 12.56
CA LEU A 140 5.37 -8.88 12.44
C LEU A 140 5.14 -7.73 13.42
N GLU A 141 6.13 -7.48 14.26
CA GLU A 141 6.14 -6.32 15.17
C GLU A 141 7.33 -5.42 14.82
N TRP A 142 7.04 -4.15 14.55
CA TRP A 142 8.05 -3.12 14.41
C TRP A 142 8.19 -2.40 15.74
N LEU A 143 9.35 -2.54 16.38
CA LEU A 143 9.66 -1.92 17.66
C LEU A 143 10.47 -0.65 17.46
N ALA A 144 10.09 0.44 18.11
CA ALA A 144 10.85 1.67 18.11
C ALA A 144 11.90 1.62 19.24
N ILE A 145 13.13 1.25 18.91
CA ILE A 145 14.27 1.25 19.83
C ILE A 145 15.12 2.46 19.47
N ALA A 146 15.12 3.48 20.33
CA ALA A 146 15.74 4.77 20.03
C ALA A 146 17.28 4.73 20.03
N ASP A 147 17.88 3.89 20.88
CA ASP A 147 19.34 3.78 21.00
C ASP A 147 19.87 2.61 20.15
N PRO A 148 20.78 2.88 19.18
CA PRO A 148 21.32 1.85 18.31
C PRO A 148 22.07 0.71 19.05
N SER A 149 22.79 1.03 20.12
CA SER A 149 23.52 0.02 20.90
C SER A 149 22.55 -0.92 21.61
N THR A 150 21.44 -0.37 22.12
CA THR A 150 20.35 -1.17 22.70
C THR A 150 19.71 -2.08 21.66
N ALA A 151 19.47 -1.59 20.43
CA ALA A 151 18.92 -2.39 19.35
C ALA A 151 19.88 -3.55 18.96
N VAL A 152 21.18 -3.29 18.87
CA VAL A 152 22.17 -4.34 18.61
C VAL A 152 22.19 -5.39 19.72
N ASN A 153 22.16 -4.97 20.99
CA ASN A 153 22.12 -5.91 22.11
C ASN A 153 20.85 -6.76 22.10
N ALA A 154 19.70 -6.17 21.83
CA ALA A 154 18.43 -6.90 21.70
C ALA A 154 18.49 -7.97 20.58
N LEU A 155 19.13 -7.65 19.44
CA LEU A 155 19.36 -8.62 18.38
C LEU A 155 20.28 -9.76 18.83
N VAL A 156 21.39 -9.44 19.50
CA VAL A 156 22.36 -10.43 20.02
C VAL A 156 21.71 -11.36 21.05
N GLN A 157 20.80 -10.84 21.86
CA GLN A 157 20.08 -11.61 22.88
C GLN A 157 18.87 -12.38 22.32
N GLY A 158 18.53 -12.16 21.04
CA GLY A 158 17.39 -12.81 20.42
C GLY A 158 16.02 -12.23 20.84
N GLU A 159 16.00 -11.02 21.38
CA GLU A 159 14.77 -10.29 21.71
C GLU A 159 14.10 -9.71 20.47
N ILE A 160 14.87 -9.45 19.42
CA ILE A 160 14.43 -9.08 18.07
C ILE A 160 15.15 -9.91 17.02
N ASP A 161 14.53 -10.07 15.84
CA ASP A 161 15.05 -10.92 14.76
C ASP A 161 15.81 -10.13 13.69
N LEU A 162 15.60 -8.82 13.59
CA LEU A 162 16.14 -7.96 12.54
C LEU A 162 16.32 -6.53 13.00
N ILE A 163 17.41 -5.90 12.57
CA ILE A 163 17.59 -4.44 12.58
C ILE A 163 17.57 -3.97 11.14
N GLU A 164 16.73 -3.02 10.80
CA GLU A 164 16.60 -2.53 9.43
C GLU A 164 17.77 -1.62 9.02
N ILE A 165 18.22 -0.79 9.94
CA ILE A 165 19.37 0.11 9.73
C ILE A 165 20.22 0.07 11.00
N PRO A 166 21.47 -0.33 10.92
CA PRO A 166 22.39 -0.28 12.06
C PRO A 166 22.82 1.16 12.40
#